data_ece1817c1c9550b473871337e63067ca
#
_entry.id   ece1817c1c9550b473871337e63067ca
#
_cell.length_a   1.000
_cell.length_b   1.000
_cell.length_c   1.000
_cell.angle_alpha   90.00
_cell.angle_beta   90.00
_cell.angle_gamma   90.00
#
_symmetry.space_group_name_H-M   'P 1'
#
loop_
_entity.id
_entity.type
_entity.pdbx_description
1 polymer ?
#
loop_
_entity_poly.entity_id
_entity_poly.type
_entity_poly.pdbx_seq_one_letter_code
_entity_poly.pdbx_strand_id
1 'polypeptide(L)'
;PITFSLDANGQLVGTAGGQVVLRAELSLVDNNGNWSVTAKVTLSGELDHKGSESLNLPLAVTLADQDGDRVSTTLPLTIVDGKAPSFIPGKGVSLDEGNLTGSNSLSQTGHFDVQAGSDRVTEVAFADANEQPALTALGKPVQ
;
A
#
# COMPACT_ATOMS: atom_id res chain seq x y z
N PRO A 1 -6.07 9.43 6.24
CA PRO A 1 -5.37 10.64 5.74
C PRO A 1 -4.06 10.86 6.51
N ILE A 2 -3.09 11.45 5.81
CA ILE A 2 -1.83 11.85 6.43
C ILE A 2 -1.98 13.28 6.94
N THR A 3 -1.54 13.50 8.17
CA THR A 3 -1.46 14.83 8.76
C THR A 3 0.00 15.24 8.84
N PHE A 4 0.31 16.43 8.32
CA PHE A 4 1.66 17.00 8.36
C PHE A 4 1.83 17.97 9.52
N SER A 5 3.00 17.92 10.16
CA SER A 5 3.43 18.86 11.20
C SER A 5 4.93 19.08 11.11
N LEU A 6 5.42 20.14 11.76
CA LEU A 6 6.85 20.35 11.93
C LEU A 6 7.25 19.94 13.35
N ASP A 7 8.38 19.24 13.47
CA ASP A 7 8.94 18.91 14.76
C ASP A 7 9.78 20.10 15.34
N ALA A 8 10.34 19.89 16.52
CA ALA A 8 11.15 20.91 17.20
C ALA A 8 12.41 21.34 16.42
N ASN A 9 12.86 20.51 15.48
CA ASN A 9 14.02 20.78 14.61
C ASN A 9 13.62 21.36 13.25
N GLY A 10 12.33 21.62 13.03
CA GLY A 10 11.80 22.11 11.77
C GLY A 10 11.70 21.03 10.68
N GLN A 11 11.82 19.77 11.04
CA GLN A 11 11.62 18.66 10.11
C GLN A 11 10.14 18.42 9.86
N LEU A 12 9.79 18.13 8.61
CA LEU A 12 8.42 17.77 8.26
C LEU A 12 8.12 16.33 8.67
N VAL A 13 7.03 16.13 9.39
CA VAL A 13 6.59 14.82 9.88
C VAL A 13 5.19 14.56 9.36
N GLY A 14 5.02 13.46 8.62
CA GLY A 14 3.73 12.96 8.20
C GLY A 14 3.29 11.79 9.07
N THR A 15 2.10 11.89 9.64
CA THR A 15 1.53 10.84 10.49
C THR A 15 0.23 10.30 9.90
N ALA A 16 0.03 9.00 10.03
CA ALA A 16 -1.20 8.32 9.69
C ALA A 16 -1.56 7.34 10.80
N GLY A 17 -2.80 7.37 11.27
CA GLY A 17 -3.25 6.49 12.35
C GLY A 17 -2.43 6.62 13.64
N GLY A 18 -1.88 7.78 13.93
CA GLY A 18 -1.04 8.03 15.09
C GLY A 18 0.41 7.55 14.96
N GLN A 19 0.79 7.03 13.80
CA GLN A 19 2.15 6.57 13.52
C GLN A 19 2.85 7.49 12.51
N VAL A 20 4.14 7.72 12.71
CA VAL A 20 4.95 8.45 11.73
C VAL A 20 5.18 7.54 10.52
N VAL A 21 4.75 8.01 9.34
CA VAL A 21 4.90 7.28 8.09
C VAL A 21 5.89 7.95 7.14
N LEU A 22 6.11 9.25 7.30
CA LEU A 22 7.02 10.01 6.45
C LEU A 22 7.73 11.08 7.29
N ARG A 23 8.99 11.29 6.98
CA ARG A 23 9.80 12.37 7.56
C ARG A 23 10.65 13.00 6.47
N ALA A 24 10.71 14.31 6.45
CA ALA A 24 11.56 15.05 5.50
C ALA A 24 12.38 16.09 6.24
N GLU A 25 13.65 16.17 5.89
CA GLU A 25 14.60 17.14 6.45
C GLU A 25 15.34 17.86 5.34
N LEU A 26 15.67 19.13 5.57
CA LEU A 26 16.41 19.97 4.63
C LEU A 26 17.73 20.38 5.26
N SER A 27 18.78 20.35 4.43
CA SER A 27 20.12 20.83 4.80
C SER A 27 20.55 21.90 3.81
N LEU A 28 21.04 23.03 4.31
CA LEU A 28 21.56 24.12 3.51
C LEU A 28 23.09 24.11 3.58
N VAL A 29 23.74 24.10 2.44
CA VAL A 29 25.21 24.04 2.33
C VAL A 29 25.71 25.23 1.52
N ASP A 30 26.67 25.96 2.06
CA ASP A 30 27.37 27.04 1.34
C ASP A 30 28.69 26.50 0.78
N ASN A 31 28.81 26.53 -0.54
CA ASN A 31 30.04 26.19 -1.27
C ASN A 31 30.62 27.45 -1.90
N ASN A 32 31.33 28.28 -1.10
CA ASN A 32 31.95 29.52 -1.55
C ASN A 32 30.98 30.48 -2.26
N GLY A 33 29.86 30.74 -1.64
CA GLY A 33 28.81 31.61 -2.17
C GLY A 33 27.77 30.91 -3.07
N ASN A 34 28.01 29.67 -3.42
CA ASN A 34 27.00 28.82 -4.09
C ASN A 34 26.27 27.99 -3.05
N TRP A 35 25.05 28.39 -2.73
CA TRP A 35 24.21 27.70 -1.78
C TRP A 35 23.46 26.56 -2.43
N SER A 36 23.42 25.43 -1.77
CA SER A 36 22.60 24.29 -2.19
C SER A 36 21.79 23.73 -1.05
N VAL A 37 20.61 23.21 -1.37
CA VAL A 37 19.71 22.56 -0.40
C VAL A 37 19.66 21.08 -0.74
N THR A 38 19.89 20.24 0.28
CA THR A 38 19.71 18.80 0.20
C THR A 38 18.47 18.43 0.98
N ALA A 39 17.59 17.69 0.36
CA ALA A 39 16.40 17.14 1.02
C ALA A 39 16.59 15.64 1.22
N LYS A 40 16.35 15.17 2.43
CA LYS A 40 16.30 13.74 2.76
C LYS A 40 14.88 13.39 3.18
N VAL A 41 14.27 12.47 2.45
CA VAL A 41 12.92 11.99 2.74
C VAL A 41 13.00 10.53 3.16
N THR A 42 12.38 10.21 4.28
CA THR A 42 12.33 8.85 4.81
C THR A 42 10.88 8.41 4.88
N LEU A 43 10.58 7.30 4.24
CA LEU A 43 9.27 6.64 4.31
C LEU A 43 9.41 5.45 5.27
N SER A 44 8.57 5.42 6.31
CA SER A 44 8.61 4.40 7.37
C SER A 44 7.29 3.66 7.55
N GLY A 45 6.31 3.94 6.70
CA GLY A 45 5.02 3.26 6.70
C GLY A 45 4.39 3.25 5.31
N GLU A 46 3.44 2.37 5.14
CA GLU A 46 2.69 2.23 3.90
C GLU A 46 1.76 3.42 3.69
N LEU A 47 1.61 3.82 2.44
CA LEU A 47 0.67 4.85 2.02
C LEU A 47 -0.42 4.24 1.14
N ASP A 48 -1.63 4.74 1.29
CA ASP A 48 -2.77 4.31 0.48
C ASP A 48 -2.73 5.00 -0.89
N HIS A 49 -2.40 4.25 -1.92
CA HIS A 49 -2.32 4.71 -3.30
C HIS A 49 -3.68 4.80 -4.00
N LYS A 50 -4.74 4.21 -3.41
CA LYS A 50 -6.11 4.21 -3.96
C LYS A 50 -6.19 3.79 -5.43
N GLY A 51 -5.41 2.78 -5.79
CA GLY A 51 -5.35 2.27 -7.15
C GLY A 51 -4.45 3.06 -8.11
N SER A 52 -3.71 4.05 -7.62
CA SER A 52 -2.71 4.77 -8.42
C SER A 52 -1.34 4.12 -8.30
N GLU A 53 -0.59 4.05 -9.38
CA GLU A 53 0.76 3.50 -9.38
C GLU A 53 1.78 4.41 -8.67
N SER A 54 1.44 5.69 -8.50
CA SER A 54 2.30 6.65 -7.80
C SER A 54 1.48 7.74 -7.14
N LEU A 55 2.03 8.28 -6.07
CA LEU A 55 1.55 9.47 -5.38
C LEU A 55 2.52 10.62 -5.64
N ASN A 56 2.01 11.77 -6.08
CA ASN A 56 2.78 12.97 -6.28
C ASN A 56 2.44 13.96 -5.17
N LEU A 57 3.43 14.28 -4.33
CA LEU A 57 3.27 15.14 -3.17
C LEU A 57 4.19 16.35 -3.33
N PRO A 58 3.67 17.52 -3.71
CA PRO A 58 4.46 18.75 -3.75
C PRO A 58 4.63 19.29 -2.32
N LEU A 59 5.82 19.13 -1.75
CA LEU A 59 6.14 19.62 -0.42
C LEU A 59 6.51 21.09 -0.51
N ALA A 60 5.79 21.94 0.21
CA ALA A 60 6.05 23.38 0.22
C ALA A 60 7.32 23.70 1.02
N VAL A 61 8.21 24.49 0.43
CA VAL A 61 9.49 24.89 1.02
C VAL A 61 9.62 26.42 0.94
N THR A 62 10.11 27.05 2.01
CA THR A 62 10.40 28.48 2.04
C THR A 62 11.88 28.71 2.28
N LEU A 63 12.42 29.76 1.62
CA LEU A 63 13.77 30.25 1.83
C LEU A 63 13.66 31.70 2.36
N ALA A 64 14.47 32.00 3.37
CA ALA A 64 14.58 33.36 3.90
C ALA A 64 16.05 33.79 3.91
N ASP A 65 16.31 35.03 3.63
CA ASP A 65 17.62 35.64 3.75
C ASP A 65 17.80 36.43 5.06
N GLN A 66 18.94 37.09 5.22
CA GLN A 66 19.33 37.74 6.46
C GLN A 66 18.46 38.95 6.80
N ASP A 67 17.98 39.67 5.78
CA ASP A 67 17.14 40.84 5.99
C ASP A 67 15.62 40.54 6.01
N GLY A 68 15.28 39.28 5.88
CA GLY A 68 13.93 38.76 6.09
C GLY A 68 13.10 38.57 4.83
N ASP A 69 13.71 38.74 3.66
CA ASP A 69 13.01 38.44 2.41
C ASP A 69 12.79 36.92 2.28
N ARG A 70 11.60 36.57 1.78
CA ARG A 70 11.17 35.17 1.69
C ARG A 70 10.71 34.83 0.29
N VAL A 71 11.08 33.65 -0.17
CA VAL A 71 10.56 33.02 -1.39
C VAL A 71 10.10 31.61 -1.08
N SER A 72 9.11 31.16 -1.84
CA SER A 72 8.52 29.83 -1.67
C SER A 72 8.65 29.04 -2.95
N THR A 73 8.87 27.73 -2.81
CA THR A 73 8.88 26.79 -3.90
C THR A 73 8.29 25.47 -3.42
N THR A 74 8.24 24.47 -4.31
CA THR A 74 7.83 23.12 -3.94
C THR A 74 8.94 22.14 -4.26
N LEU A 75 9.14 21.17 -3.35
CA LEU A 75 9.94 19.99 -3.58
C LEU A 75 9.00 18.90 -4.10
N PRO A 76 9.11 18.47 -5.37
CA PRO A 76 8.28 17.38 -5.86
C PRO A 76 8.73 16.06 -5.24
N LEU A 77 7.81 15.37 -4.58
CA LEU A 77 8.04 14.04 -4.03
C LEU A 77 7.12 13.06 -4.75
N THR A 78 7.68 12.02 -5.33
CA THR A 78 6.92 10.93 -5.94
C THR A 78 7.15 9.66 -5.14
N ILE A 79 6.07 9.01 -4.71
CA ILE A 79 6.10 7.71 -4.03
C ILE A 79 5.41 6.71 -4.95
N VAL A 80 6.18 5.73 -5.40
CA VAL A 80 5.70 4.70 -6.32
C VAL A 80 5.10 3.56 -5.51
N ASP A 81 3.96 3.03 -5.97
CA ASP A 81 3.38 1.84 -5.39
C ASP A 81 4.32 0.65 -5.56
N GLY A 82 4.29 -0.24 -4.60
CA GLY A 82 5.13 -1.41 -4.62
C GLY A 82 4.52 -2.59 -5.38
N LYS A 83 4.92 -3.78 -5.01
CA LYS A 83 4.42 -5.01 -5.63
C LYS A 83 3.01 -5.31 -5.15
N ALA A 84 2.14 -5.74 -6.07
CA ALA A 84 0.87 -6.36 -5.72
C ALA A 84 1.07 -7.70 -4.98
N PRO A 85 0.12 -8.13 -4.17
CA PRO A 85 0.16 -9.47 -3.60
C PRO A 85 -0.02 -10.54 -4.68
N SER A 86 0.44 -11.74 -4.41
CA SER A 86 0.33 -12.87 -5.32
C SER A 86 -0.01 -14.15 -4.56
N PHE A 87 -0.60 -15.12 -5.27
CA PHE A 87 -0.86 -16.43 -4.71
C PHE A 87 0.30 -17.37 -4.99
N ILE A 88 0.61 -18.22 -4.01
CA ILE A 88 1.52 -19.34 -4.16
C ILE A 88 0.66 -20.59 -4.26
N PRO A 89 0.70 -21.36 -5.37
CA PRO A 89 -0.12 -22.57 -5.52
C PRO A 89 0.11 -23.55 -4.36
N GLY A 90 -0.98 -24.08 -3.85
CA GLY A 90 -0.98 -25.01 -2.75
C GLY A 90 -1.71 -26.31 -3.09
N LYS A 91 -2.22 -26.97 -2.06
CA LYS A 91 -2.96 -28.21 -2.20
C LYS A 91 -4.45 -27.91 -2.45
N GLY A 92 -4.97 -28.36 -3.57
CA GLY A 92 -6.40 -28.30 -3.87
C GLY A 92 -7.23 -29.24 -3.00
N VAL A 93 -8.52 -29.26 -3.26
CA VAL A 93 -9.49 -30.10 -2.56
C VAL A 93 -10.02 -31.16 -3.52
N SER A 94 -10.10 -32.40 -3.04
CA SER A 94 -10.70 -33.51 -3.78
C SER A 94 -11.79 -34.16 -2.92
N LEU A 95 -12.97 -34.31 -3.47
CA LEU A 95 -14.11 -34.95 -2.83
C LEU A 95 -14.57 -36.13 -3.69
N ASP A 96 -14.81 -37.29 -3.09
CA ASP A 96 -15.26 -38.47 -3.78
C ASP A 96 -16.75 -38.71 -3.48
N GLU A 97 -17.59 -38.51 -4.50
CA GLU A 97 -19.03 -38.70 -4.39
C GLU A 97 -19.42 -40.12 -4.01
N GLY A 98 -18.55 -41.12 -4.29
CA GLY A 98 -18.78 -42.51 -3.87
C GLY A 98 -18.90 -42.67 -2.37
N ASN A 99 -18.44 -41.72 -1.59
CA ASN A 99 -18.56 -41.69 -0.14
C ASN A 99 -19.82 -40.97 0.37
N LEU A 100 -20.66 -40.43 -0.53
CA LEU A 100 -21.93 -39.84 -0.14
C LEU A 100 -22.95 -40.94 0.17
N THR A 101 -23.58 -40.82 1.32
CA THR A 101 -24.82 -41.54 1.67
C THR A 101 -25.95 -40.54 1.72
N GLY A 102 -27.20 -40.91 1.63
CA GLY A 102 -28.32 -39.98 1.56
C GLY A 102 -28.46 -39.02 2.75
N SER A 103 -27.67 -39.18 3.81
CA SER A 103 -27.76 -38.42 5.05
C SER A 103 -26.48 -37.78 5.53
N ASN A 104 -25.38 -37.95 4.83
CA ASN A 104 -24.09 -37.33 5.20
C ASN A 104 -23.67 -36.23 4.22
N SER A 105 -22.69 -35.44 4.62
CA SER A 105 -21.98 -34.49 3.78
C SER A 105 -20.49 -34.82 3.77
N LEU A 106 -19.81 -34.42 2.72
CA LEU A 106 -18.37 -34.59 2.60
C LEU A 106 -17.70 -33.22 2.74
N SER A 107 -16.59 -33.17 3.45
CA SER A 107 -15.77 -31.97 3.55
C SER A 107 -14.30 -32.31 3.53
N GLN A 108 -13.52 -31.46 2.88
CA GLN A 108 -12.08 -31.51 2.81
C GLN A 108 -11.51 -30.12 2.90
N THR A 109 -10.28 -30.02 3.38
CA THR A 109 -9.57 -28.78 3.51
C THR A 109 -8.42 -28.74 2.53
N GLY A 110 -8.34 -27.67 1.77
CA GLY A 110 -7.16 -27.33 0.96
C GLY A 110 -6.48 -26.10 1.52
N HIS A 111 -5.35 -25.74 0.95
CA HIS A 111 -4.68 -24.48 1.29
C HIS A 111 -3.86 -23.99 0.12
N PHE A 112 -3.62 -22.71 0.10
CA PHE A 112 -2.63 -22.02 -0.72
C PHE A 112 -2.02 -20.90 0.12
N ASP A 113 -0.84 -20.49 -0.23
CA ASP A 113 -0.15 -19.41 0.45
C ASP A 113 -0.30 -18.11 -0.33
N VAL A 114 -0.15 -17.01 0.37
CA VAL A 114 -0.19 -15.67 -0.20
C VAL A 114 1.13 -14.99 0.09
N GLN A 115 1.75 -14.47 -0.95
CA GLN A 115 2.88 -13.58 -0.80
C GLN A 115 2.36 -12.15 -0.78
N ALA A 116 2.52 -11.46 0.34
CA ALA A 116 2.22 -10.05 0.40
C ALA A 116 3.16 -9.29 -0.53
N GLY A 117 2.64 -8.26 -1.17
CA GLY A 117 3.45 -7.32 -1.90
C GLY A 117 4.05 -6.29 -0.95
N SER A 118 4.04 -5.02 -1.34
CA SER A 118 4.52 -3.94 -0.49
C SER A 118 3.54 -3.56 0.61
N ASP A 119 2.26 -3.85 0.40
CA ASP A 119 1.18 -3.58 1.35
C ASP A 119 0.70 -4.87 2.00
N ARG A 120 0.07 -4.75 3.17
CA ARG A 120 -0.50 -5.91 3.83
C ARG A 120 -1.74 -6.40 3.07
N VAL A 121 -1.97 -7.70 3.10
CA VAL A 121 -3.20 -8.31 2.59
C VAL A 121 -4.32 -8.07 3.61
N THR A 122 -5.45 -7.56 3.15
CA THR A 122 -6.60 -7.22 3.99
C THR A 122 -7.80 -8.12 3.78
N GLU A 123 -7.88 -8.80 2.63
CA GLU A 123 -9.05 -9.60 2.28
C GLU A 123 -8.66 -10.73 1.32
N VAL A 124 -9.31 -11.86 1.50
CA VAL A 124 -9.40 -12.93 0.52
C VAL A 124 -10.88 -13.32 0.39
N ALA A 125 -11.38 -13.41 -0.84
CA ALA A 125 -12.78 -13.72 -1.11
C ALA A 125 -12.90 -14.55 -2.38
N PHE A 126 -14.02 -15.28 -2.51
CA PHE A 126 -14.38 -15.86 -3.80
C PHE A 126 -14.79 -14.75 -4.77
N ALA A 127 -14.46 -14.94 -6.04
CA ALA A 127 -14.96 -14.08 -7.10
C ALA A 127 -16.47 -14.20 -7.23
N ASP A 128 -17.09 -13.28 -8.00
CA ASP A 128 -18.54 -13.28 -8.20
C ASP A 128 -19.04 -14.62 -8.75
N ALA A 129 -20.31 -14.93 -8.45
CA ALA A 129 -20.90 -16.21 -8.83
C ALA A 129 -20.89 -16.46 -10.35
N ASN A 130 -20.95 -15.41 -11.17
CA ASN A 130 -20.87 -15.53 -12.63
C ASN A 130 -19.44 -15.86 -13.14
N GLU A 131 -18.43 -15.71 -12.32
CA GLU A 131 -17.05 -16.11 -12.62
C GLU A 131 -16.74 -17.55 -12.16
N GLN A 132 -17.68 -18.19 -11.46
CA GLN A 132 -17.53 -19.56 -10.99
C GLN A 132 -17.90 -20.56 -12.11
N PRO A 133 -17.35 -21.79 -12.05
CA PRO A 133 -17.67 -22.81 -13.05
C PRO A 133 -19.17 -23.21 -12.99
N ALA A 134 -19.76 -23.40 -14.15
CA ALA A 134 -21.13 -23.88 -14.24
C ALA A 134 -21.21 -25.37 -13.91
N LEU A 135 -22.13 -25.73 -13.03
CA LEU A 135 -22.36 -27.11 -12.60
C LEU A 135 -23.84 -27.45 -12.70
N THR A 136 -24.14 -28.73 -12.87
CA THR A 136 -25.51 -29.24 -12.82
C THR A 136 -25.59 -30.38 -11.82
N ALA A 137 -26.71 -30.47 -11.14
CA ALA A 137 -27.03 -31.59 -10.26
C ALA A 137 -28.44 -32.11 -10.63
N LEU A 138 -28.59 -33.42 -10.80
CA LEU A 138 -29.85 -34.05 -11.22
C LEU A 138 -30.42 -33.44 -12.50
N GLY A 139 -29.54 -33.02 -13.43
CA GLY A 139 -29.92 -32.39 -14.69
C GLY A 139 -30.37 -30.94 -14.58
N LYS A 140 -30.21 -30.29 -13.42
CA LYS A 140 -30.55 -28.89 -13.20
C LYS A 140 -29.32 -28.07 -12.84
N PRO A 141 -29.24 -26.79 -13.26
CA PRO A 141 -28.14 -25.91 -12.85
C PRO A 141 -28.09 -25.76 -11.35
N VAL A 142 -26.86 -25.73 -10.80
CA VAL A 142 -26.62 -25.39 -9.39
C VAL A 142 -26.60 -23.87 -9.27
N GLN A 143 -27.39 -23.35 -8.34
CA GLN A 143 -27.46 -21.92 -8.05
C GLN A 143 -26.63 -21.55 -6.83
#